data_81dc042dc5d05ae5d6e3894858fa1186
#
_entry.id   81dc042dc5d05ae5d6e3894858fa1186
#
_cell.length_a   1.000
_cell.length_b   1.000
_cell.length_c   1.000
_cell.angle_alpha   90.00
_cell.angle_beta   90.00
_cell.angle_gamma   90.00
#
_symmetry.space_group_name_H-M   'P 1'
#
loop_
_entity.id
_entity.type
_entity.pdbx_description
1 polymer ?
#
loop_
_entity_poly.entity_id
_entity_poly.type
_entity_poly.pdbx_seq_one_letter_code
_entity_poly.pdbx_strand_id
1 'polypeptide(L)'
;MAFEATKRELGELYTFFRLLADGKVFPGTPDAQRDDRKYWPVALIQREEHDGTRRYYIGEEDVRIVSGTVEKDGTFTASAGKEPLSFPRADFGDAAEIILHLLRNEQGEEVEVSEGLEAFLDAVNIYDLESRTDDRTDFSVAFWSADAPLTGFTVRCRLSRMNPLLDGGRTANLKLEQSGVKFAVPTVNKVNALPESPMEVAERMMMIERLGGVLKYSEIGRAHV
;
A
#
# COMPACT_ATOMS: atom_id res chain seq x y z
N MET A 1 6.08 2.75 -26.90
CA MET A 1 6.04 1.36 -26.35
C MET A 1 4.99 1.40 -25.28
N ALA A 2 4.04 0.48 -25.31
CA ALA A 2 3.05 0.43 -24.27
C ALA A 2 3.75 0.12 -22.93
N PHE A 3 3.40 0.88 -21.92
CA PHE A 3 3.91 0.71 -20.57
C PHE A 3 3.05 -0.35 -19.87
N GLU A 4 3.68 -1.35 -19.26
CA GLU A 4 3.00 -2.40 -18.52
C GLU A 4 3.14 -2.16 -17.01
N ALA A 5 2.05 -2.40 -16.29
CA ALA A 5 1.99 -2.30 -14.84
C ALA A 5 1.29 -3.52 -14.24
N THR A 6 1.68 -3.91 -13.05
CA THR A 6 0.99 -4.96 -12.30
C THR A 6 -0.33 -4.45 -11.72
N LYS A 7 -1.30 -5.35 -11.49
CA LYS A 7 -2.55 -4.99 -10.80
C LYS A 7 -2.32 -4.49 -9.37
N ARG A 8 -1.23 -4.88 -8.75
CA ARG A 8 -0.83 -4.36 -7.44
C ARG A 8 -0.46 -2.88 -7.52
N GLU A 9 0.45 -2.52 -8.44
CA GLU A 9 0.87 -1.14 -8.70
C GLU A 9 -0.32 -0.25 -9.08
N LEU A 10 -1.15 -0.72 -10.01
CA LEU A 10 -2.37 -0.02 -10.39
C LEU A 10 -3.37 0.13 -9.23
N GLY A 11 -3.46 -0.85 -8.33
CA GLY A 11 -4.30 -0.78 -7.13
C GLY A 11 -3.83 0.27 -6.12
N GLU A 12 -2.52 0.40 -5.93
CA GLU A 12 -1.91 1.46 -5.12
C GLU A 12 -2.21 2.83 -5.74
N LEU A 13 -1.91 2.99 -7.04
CA LEU A 13 -2.12 4.23 -7.77
C LEU A 13 -3.60 4.64 -7.82
N TYR A 14 -4.53 3.68 -8.02
CA TYR A 14 -5.97 3.92 -7.94
C TYR A 14 -6.37 4.52 -6.60
N THR A 15 -5.92 3.91 -5.51
CA THR A 15 -6.27 4.36 -4.16
C THR A 15 -5.72 5.75 -3.90
N PHE A 16 -4.48 5.99 -4.29
CA PHE A 16 -3.83 7.28 -4.16
C PHE A 16 -4.58 8.37 -4.93
N PHE A 17 -4.91 8.14 -6.21
CA PHE A 17 -5.66 9.11 -7.03
C PHE A 17 -7.09 9.35 -6.52
N ARG A 18 -7.78 8.30 -6.05
CA ARG A 18 -9.10 8.48 -5.42
C ARG A 18 -9.04 9.33 -4.16
N LEU A 19 -7.99 9.20 -3.36
CA LEU A 19 -7.81 10.04 -2.17
C LEU A 19 -7.54 11.50 -2.54
N LEU A 20 -6.75 11.76 -3.60
CA LEU A 20 -6.53 13.11 -4.11
C LEU A 20 -7.82 13.72 -4.67
N ALA A 21 -8.59 12.97 -5.42
CA ALA A 21 -9.86 13.39 -6.00
C ALA A 21 -10.93 13.63 -4.92
N ASP A 22 -11.15 12.67 -4.02
CA ASP A 22 -12.22 12.71 -3.02
C ASP A 22 -11.88 13.60 -1.81
N GLY A 23 -10.60 13.73 -1.48
CA GLY A 23 -10.10 14.50 -0.33
C GLY A 23 -10.61 13.99 1.02
N LYS A 24 -10.97 12.70 1.11
CA LYS A 24 -11.54 12.11 2.33
C LYS A 24 -11.38 10.60 2.38
N VAL A 25 -11.32 10.07 3.60
CA VAL A 25 -11.33 8.64 3.90
C VAL A 25 -12.58 8.30 4.70
N PHE A 26 -13.21 7.20 4.36
CA PHE A 26 -14.35 6.67 5.11
C PHE A 26 -13.88 5.52 6.01
N PRO A 27 -14.26 5.48 7.30
CA PRO A 27 -13.97 4.35 8.15
C PRO A 27 -14.73 3.10 7.70
N GLY A 28 -14.18 1.94 8.01
CA GLY A 28 -14.89 0.67 7.86
C GLY A 28 -15.79 0.37 9.06
N THR A 29 -16.88 -0.35 8.82
CA THR A 29 -17.68 -1.00 9.86
C THR A 29 -17.01 -2.31 10.30
N PRO A 30 -17.43 -2.92 11.43
CA PRO A 30 -16.95 -4.26 11.82
C PRO A 30 -17.18 -5.34 10.75
N ASP A 31 -18.18 -5.17 9.89
CA ASP A 31 -18.49 -6.09 8.78
C ASP A 31 -17.72 -5.76 7.50
N ALA A 32 -16.65 -4.97 7.61
CA ALA A 32 -15.82 -4.52 6.50
C ALA A 32 -16.58 -3.78 5.37
N GLN A 33 -17.65 -3.10 5.71
CA GLN A 33 -18.38 -2.18 4.82
C GLN A 33 -17.94 -0.74 5.08
N ARG A 34 -18.08 0.14 4.09
CA ARG A 34 -17.84 1.56 4.26
C ARG A 34 -18.91 2.20 5.16
N ASP A 35 -18.49 2.98 6.16
CA ASP A 35 -19.40 3.79 6.97
C ASP A 35 -19.56 5.19 6.36
N ASP A 36 -20.56 5.38 5.52
CA ASP A 36 -20.84 6.65 4.84
C ASP A 36 -21.30 7.79 5.76
N ARG A 37 -21.55 7.50 7.04
CA ARG A 37 -21.99 8.51 8.03
C ARG A 37 -20.84 9.34 8.58
N LYS A 38 -19.60 8.86 8.39
CA LYS A 38 -18.39 9.50 8.91
C LYS A 38 -17.34 9.55 7.83
N TYR A 39 -16.52 10.58 7.87
CA TYR A 39 -15.32 10.65 7.03
C TYR A 39 -14.24 11.46 7.74
N TRP A 40 -13.01 11.25 7.32
CA TRP A 40 -11.85 12.03 7.73
C TRP A 40 -11.35 12.83 6.52
N PRO A 41 -11.39 14.19 6.59
CA PRO A 41 -10.84 15.01 5.52
C PRO A 41 -9.33 14.77 5.39
N VAL A 42 -8.87 14.58 4.17
CA VAL A 42 -7.45 14.47 3.83
C VAL A 42 -6.94 15.84 3.41
N ALA A 43 -5.97 16.38 4.14
CA ALA A 43 -5.38 17.67 3.83
C ALA A 43 -4.08 17.55 3.04
N LEU A 44 -3.33 16.46 3.27
CA LEU A 44 -2.02 16.24 2.66
C LEU A 44 -1.79 14.74 2.49
N ILE A 45 -1.21 14.35 1.35
CA ILE A 45 -0.62 13.03 1.16
C ILE A 45 0.87 13.21 0.89
N GLN A 46 1.71 12.43 1.56
CA GLN A 46 3.14 12.34 1.30
C GLN A 46 3.47 10.99 0.69
N ARG A 47 4.26 10.99 -0.37
CA ARG A 47 4.70 9.80 -1.09
C ARG A 47 6.19 9.90 -1.40
N GLU A 48 6.90 8.78 -1.23
CA GLU A 48 8.32 8.68 -1.56
C GLU A 48 8.47 8.21 -3.01
N GLU A 49 9.32 8.89 -3.75
CA GLU A 49 9.69 8.58 -5.14
C GLU A 49 11.21 8.33 -5.21
N HIS A 50 11.70 7.81 -6.34
CA HIS A 50 13.14 7.55 -6.50
C HIS A 50 14.01 8.82 -6.42
N ASP A 51 13.45 9.99 -6.74
CA ASP A 51 14.15 11.28 -6.77
C ASP A 51 13.84 12.17 -5.55
N GLY A 52 13.17 11.64 -4.52
CA GLY A 52 12.84 12.32 -3.28
C GLY A 52 11.38 12.19 -2.86
N THR A 53 10.97 13.02 -1.93
CA THR A 53 9.61 13.02 -1.37
C THR A 53 8.72 14.00 -2.11
N ARG A 54 7.47 13.62 -2.36
CA ARG A 54 6.43 14.54 -2.85
C ARG A 54 5.33 14.70 -1.84
N ARG A 55 4.90 15.94 -1.66
CA ARG A 55 3.73 16.32 -0.87
C ARG A 55 2.63 16.84 -1.75
N TYR A 56 1.46 16.25 -1.63
CA TYR A 56 0.25 16.55 -2.37
C TYR A 56 -0.74 17.24 -1.42
N TYR A 57 -0.83 18.56 -1.50
CA TYR A 57 -1.74 19.37 -0.70
C TYR A 57 -3.09 19.44 -1.38
N ILE A 58 -4.14 18.98 -0.71
CA ILE A 58 -5.48 18.90 -1.26
C ILE A 58 -6.23 20.18 -0.94
N GLY A 59 -6.47 21.00 -1.97
CA GLY A 59 -7.30 22.20 -1.94
C GLY A 59 -8.79 21.88 -2.17
N GLU A 60 -9.60 22.92 -2.36
CA GLU A 60 -11.03 22.76 -2.65
C GLU A 60 -11.24 22.17 -4.05
N GLU A 61 -10.55 22.69 -5.06
CA GLU A 61 -10.71 22.29 -6.46
C GLU A 61 -9.45 21.70 -7.07
N ASP A 62 -8.28 21.93 -6.48
CA ASP A 62 -6.99 21.51 -7.00
C ASP A 62 -6.14 20.73 -5.99
N VAL A 63 -5.13 20.05 -6.51
CA VAL A 63 -4.04 19.42 -5.76
C VAL A 63 -2.75 20.13 -6.11
N ARG A 64 -2.08 20.70 -5.10
CA ARG A 64 -0.76 21.29 -5.24
C ARG A 64 0.32 20.29 -4.88
N ILE A 65 1.23 20.04 -5.81
CA ILE A 65 2.33 19.05 -5.69
C ILE A 65 3.63 19.80 -5.41
N VAL A 66 4.30 19.43 -4.33
CA VAL A 66 5.58 20.02 -3.93
C VAL A 66 6.61 18.90 -3.81
N SER A 67 7.69 18.99 -4.58
CA SER A 67 8.84 18.06 -4.47
C SER A 67 9.80 18.56 -3.38
N GLY A 68 10.40 17.63 -2.65
CA GLY A 68 11.32 17.96 -1.58
C GLY A 68 12.03 16.73 -1.02
N THR A 69 12.62 16.91 0.14
CA THR A 69 13.27 15.85 0.92
C THR A 69 12.79 15.89 2.35
N VAL A 70 12.73 14.75 3.00
CA VAL A 70 12.43 14.64 4.43
C VAL A 70 13.74 14.41 5.19
N GLU A 71 14.02 15.29 6.12
CA GLU A 71 15.17 15.19 7.02
C GLU A 71 14.95 14.07 8.07
N LYS A 72 16.03 13.67 8.75
CA LYS A 72 15.97 12.60 9.78
C LYS A 72 15.04 12.94 10.96
N ASP A 73 14.79 14.21 11.21
CA ASP A 73 13.85 14.69 12.24
C ASP A 73 12.39 14.75 11.76
N GLY A 74 12.12 14.35 10.50
CA GLY A 74 10.81 14.39 9.87
C GLY A 74 10.45 15.74 9.22
N THR A 75 11.35 16.71 9.24
CA THR A 75 11.12 18.02 8.60
C THR A 75 11.17 17.88 7.08
N PHE A 76 10.14 18.36 6.39
CA PHE A 76 10.11 18.42 4.93
C PHE A 76 10.68 19.75 4.43
N THR A 77 11.65 19.65 3.53
CA THR A 77 12.25 20.80 2.86
C THR A 77 11.97 20.73 1.36
N ALA A 78 11.29 21.75 0.83
CA ALA A 78 11.00 21.83 -0.61
C ALA A 78 12.29 21.97 -1.42
N SER A 79 12.36 21.29 -2.58
CA SER A 79 13.51 21.35 -3.47
C SER A 79 13.70 22.76 -4.05
N ALA A 80 14.87 23.32 -3.89
CA ALA A 80 15.20 24.63 -4.45
C ALA A 80 15.13 24.57 -6.00
N GLY A 81 14.44 25.56 -6.59
CA GLY A 81 14.33 25.69 -8.05
C GLY A 81 13.29 24.78 -8.73
N LYS A 82 12.59 23.92 -7.98
CA LYS A 82 11.42 23.19 -8.49
C LYS A 82 10.15 23.97 -8.09
N GLU A 83 9.43 24.51 -9.08
CA GLU A 83 8.14 25.16 -8.81
C GLU A 83 7.07 24.12 -8.48
N PRO A 84 6.16 24.43 -7.54
CA PRO A 84 5.02 23.58 -7.27
C PRO A 84 4.13 23.43 -8.51
N LEU A 85 3.66 22.22 -8.76
CA LEU A 85 2.64 21.95 -9.78
C LEU A 85 1.25 22.05 -9.14
N SER A 86 0.23 22.39 -9.95
CA SER A 86 -1.17 22.37 -9.53
C SER A 86 -2.02 21.75 -10.61
N PHE A 87 -2.89 20.80 -10.23
CA PHE A 87 -3.80 20.11 -11.12
C PHE A 87 -5.20 20.06 -10.52
N PRO A 88 -6.26 20.13 -11.34
CA PRO A 88 -7.61 19.92 -10.87
C PRO A 88 -7.77 18.55 -10.19
N ARG A 89 -8.51 18.50 -9.09
CA ARG A 89 -8.84 17.24 -8.43
C ARG A 89 -9.60 16.28 -9.34
N ALA A 90 -10.41 16.82 -10.25
CA ALA A 90 -11.15 16.04 -11.23
C ALA A 90 -10.25 15.18 -12.11
N ASP A 91 -9.08 15.71 -12.52
CA ASP A 91 -8.13 14.97 -13.37
C ASP A 91 -7.63 13.69 -12.70
N PHE A 92 -7.38 13.73 -11.38
CA PHE A 92 -7.05 12.53 -10.60
C PHE A 92 -8.23 11.59 -10.49
N GLY A 93 -9.47 12.10 -10.42
CA GLY A 93 -10.68 11.30 -10.45
C GLY A 93 -10.84 10.54 -11.77
N ASP A 94 -10.66 11.22 -12.88
CA ASP A 94 -10.74 10.64 -14.22
C ASP A 94 -9.64 9.58 -14.45
N ALA A 95 -8.40 9.86 -14.04
CA ALA A 95 -7.32 8.90 -14.08
C ALA A 95 -7.60 7.67 -13.19
N ALA A 96 -8.18 7.85 -12.01
CA ALA A 96 -8.59 6.74 -11.15
C ALA A 96 -9.68 5.87 -11.80
N GLU A 97 -10.66 6.45 -12.50
CA GLU A 97 -11.69 5.65 -13.21
C GLU A 97 -11.08 4.85 -14.36
N ILE A 98 -10.11 5.40 -15.10
CA ILE A 98 -9.36 4.66 -16.13
C ILE A 98 -8.65 3.46 -15.49
N ILE A 99 -7.92 3.66 -14.38
CA ILE A 99 -7.23 2.58 -13.67
C ILE A 99 -8.22 1.53 -13.17
N LEU A 100 -9.35 1.92 -12.60
CA LEU A 100 -10.37 0.99 -12.13
C LEU A 100 -10.94 0.13 -13.27
N HIS A 101 -11.13 0.73 -14.44
CA HIS A 101 -11.56 0.00 -15.64
C HIS A 101 -10.53 -1.05 -16.06
N LEU A 102 -9.24 -0.69 -16.07
CA LEU A 102 -8.14 -1.63 -16.36
C LEU A 102 -8.10 -2.77 -15.33
N LEU A 103 -8.14 -2.45 -14.04
CA LEU A 103 -8.12 -3.45 -12.96
C LEU A 103 -9.25 -4.48 -13.06
N ARG A 104 -10.44 -4.08 -13.53
CA ARG A 104 -11.63 -4.94 -13.59
C ARG A 104 -11.73 -5.75 -14.87
N ASN A 105 -11.31 -5.19 -15.98
CA ASN A 105 -11.60 -5.77 -17.30
C ASN A 105 -10.41 -6.49 -17.93
N GLU A 106 -9.19 -6.10 -17.59
CA GLU A 106 -8.01 -6.80 -18.10
C GLU A 106 -7.80 -8.14 -17.39
N GLN A 107 -7.42 -9.15 -18.20
CA GLN A 107 -7.09 -10.47 -17.70
C GLN A 107 -5.57 -10.58 -17.50
N GLY A 108 -5.17 -11.21 -16.39
CA GLY A 108 -3.75 -11.34 -16.06
C GLY A 108 -3.35 -10.47 -14.88
N GLU A 109 -2.09 -10.53 -14.49
CA GLU A 109 -1.52 -9.73 -13.42
C GLU A 109 -0.85 -8.46 -13.96
N GLU A 110 -0.28 -8.55 -15.16
CA GLU A 110 0.30 -7.44 -15.91
C GLU A 110 -0.75 -6.86 -16.86
N VAL A 111 -0.83 -5.55 -16.91
CA VAL A 111 -1.84 -4.78 -17.64
C VAL A 111 -1.16 -3.68 -18.42
N GLU A 112 -1.50 -3.58 -19.69
CA GLU A 112 -1.04 -2.48 -20.55
C GLU A 112 -1.72 -1.17 -20.16
N VAL A 113 -0.90 -0.14 -19.87
CA VAL A 113 -1.36 1.19 -19.51
C VAL A 113 -1.62 2.02 -20.76
N SER A 114 -2.74 2.73 -20.79
CA SER A 114 -3.09 3.59 -21.95
C SER A 114 -2.15 4.80 -22.05
N GLU A 115 -1.87 5.24 -23.28
CA GLU A 115 -1.06 6.44 -23.54
C GLU A 115 -1.58 7.69 -22.81
N GLY A 116 -2.91 7.82 -22.64
CA GLY A 116 -3.50 8.94 -21.91
C GLY A 116 -3.18 8.92 -20.41
N LEU A 117 -3.15 7.73 -19.80
CA LEU A 117 -2.76 7.59 -18.40
C LEU A 117 -1.25 7.82 -18.22
N GLU A 118 -0.42 7.29 -19.14
CA GLU A 118 1.02 7.54 -19.16
C GLU A 118 1.33 9.04 -19.26
N ALA A 119 0.69 9.75 -20.17
CA ALA A 119 0.84 11.20 -20.32
C ALA A 119 0.42 11.98 -19.05
N PHE A 120 -0.62 11.52 -18.36
CA PHE A 120 -1.03 12.12 -17.09
C PHE A 120 0.00 11.88 -15.99
N LEU A 121 0.53 10.66 -15.87
CA LEU A 121 1.59 10.34 -14.91
C LEU A 121 2.84 11.21 -15.13
N ASP A 122 3.24 11.38 -16.38
CA ASP A 122 4.35 12.28 -16.75
C ASP A 122 4.06 13.73 -16.36
N ALA A 123 2.84 14.22 -16.62
CA ALA A 123 2.45 15.59 -16.28
C ALA A 123 2.50 15.87 -14.77
N VAL A 124 2.09 14.90 -13.96
CA VAL A 124 2.11 15.01 -12.48
C VAL A 124 3.46 14.57 -11.88
N ASN A 125 4.43 14.23 -12.70
CA ASN A 125 5.77 13.75 -12.33
C ASN A 125 5.75 12.47 -11.45
N ILE A 126 4.87 11.52 -11.74
CA ILE A 126 4.84 10.21 -11.10
C ILE A 126 5.53 9.20 -12.01
N TYR A 127 6.73 8.78 -11.65
CA TYR A 127 7.54 7.83 -12.40
C TYR A 127 7.63 6.46 -11.73
N ASP A 128 7.38 6.41 -10.41
CA ASP A 128 7.31 5.17 -9.66
C ASP A 128 5.85 4.81 -9.41
N LEU A 129 5.41 3.68 -9.89
CA LEU A 129 4.04 3.20 -9.65
C LEU A 129 3.84 2.74 -8.20
N GLU A 130 4.88 2.12 -7.61
CA GLU A 130 4.94 1.81 -6.18
C GLU A 130 5.81 2.84 -5.46
N SER A 131 5.37 3.25 -4.28
CA SER A 131 6.16 4.14 -3.42
C SER A 131 7.48 3.49 -2.98
N ARG A 132 8.54 4.27 -2.89
CA ARG A 132 9.90 3.84 -2.54
C ARG A 132 10.20 4.01 -1.06
N THR A 133 9.41 3.37 -0.17
CA THR A 133 9.67 3.45 1.26
C THR A 133 10.31 2.18 1.82
N ASP A 134 11.23 2.35 2.77
CA ASP A 134 11.78 1.25 3.55
C ASP A 134 10.76 0.70 4.56
N ASP A 135 9.80 1.52 4.98
CA ASP A 135 8.79 1.22 6.01
C ASP A 135 7.53 0.51 5.50
N ARG A 136 7.44 0.25 4.19
CA ARG A 136 6.29 -0.39 3.53
C ARG A 136 4.94 0.30 3.74
N THR A 137 4.97 1.58 3.99
CA THR A 137 3.82 2.43 3.78
C THR A 137 3.84 2.88 2.33
N ASP A 138 2.75 2.66 1.61
CA ASP A 138 2.68 3.08 0.21
C ASP A 138 2.58 4.61 0.13
N PHE A 139 1.91 5.24 1.10
CA PHE A 139 1.89 6.70 1.30
C PHE A 139 1.49 7.04 2.73
N SER A 140 1.74 8.29 3.13
CA SER A 140 1.36 8.83 4.43
C SER A 140 0.38 9.99 4.27
N VAL A 141 -0.59 10.07 5.17
CA VAL A 141 -1.72 11.01 5.09
C VAL A 141 -1.78 11.89 6.33
N ALA A 142 -1.93 13.20 6.16
CA ALA A 142 -2.33 14.12 7.21
C ALA A 142 -3.84 14.43 7.07
N PHE A 143 -4.57 14.26 8.18
CA PHE A 143 -6.00 14.50 8.24
C PHE A 143 -6.30 15.87 8.83
N TRP A 144 -7.36 16.51 8.37
CA TRP A 144 -7.88 17.82 8.78
C TRP A 144 -6.95 19.02 8.53
N SER A 145 -5.65 18.88 8.71
CA SER A 145 -4.66 19.94 8.48
C SER A 145 -3.40 19.35 7.88
N ALA A 146 -2.74 20.10 6.99
CA ALA A 146 -1.44 19.69 6.42
C ALA A 146 -0.31 19.62 7.47
N ASP A 147 -0.47 20.30 8.61
CA ASP A 147 0.46 20.28 9.74
C ASP A 147 0.18 19.14 10.74
N ALA A 148 -0.90 18.36 10.51
CA ALA A 148 -1.21 17.22 11.35
C ALA A 148 -0.16 16.09 11.19
N PRO A 149 0.02 15.25 12.22
CA PRO A 149 0.92 14.10 12.12
C PRO A 149 0.54 13.20 10.96
N LEU A 150 1.55 12.74 10.21
CA LEU A 150 1.39 11.80 9.11
C LEU A 150 1.06 10.40 9.64
N THR A 151 0.05 9.79 9.04
CA THR A 151 -0.33 8.39 9.29
C THR A 151 -0.03 7.57 8.04
N GLY A 152 0.79 6.54 8.18
CA GLY A 152 1.16 5.65 7.08
C GLY A 152 0.01 4.72 6.69
N PHE A 153 -0.18 4.54 5.39
CA PHE A 153 -1.16 3.62 4.80
C PHE A 153 -0.47 2.59 3.92
N THR A 154 -1.00 1.38 3.95
CA THR A 154 -0.62 0.32 3.03
C THR A 154 -1.86 -0.15 2.28
N VAL A 155 -1.79 -0.14 0.97
CA VAL A 155 -2.91 -0.54 0.08
C VAL A 155 -2.89 -2.05 -0.12
N ARG A 156 -4.07 -2.65 -0.15
CA ARG A 156 -4.26 -4.06 -0.49
C ARG A 156 -5.29 -4.19 -1.61
N CYS A 157 -4.78 -4.45 -2.81
CA CYS A 157 -5.62 -4.65 -3.98
C CYS A 157 -6.13 -6.09 -4.02
N ARG A 158 -7.46 -6.26 -3.91
CA ARG A 158 -8.10 -7.59 -4.02
C ARG A 158 -8.27 -8.08 -5.46
N LEU A 159 -7.99 -7.25 -6.43
CA LEU A 159 -8.04 -7.61 -7.85
C LEU A 159 -6.69 -8.15 -8.35
N SER A 160 -5.61 -8.02 -7.56
CA SER A 160 -4.34 -8.71 -7.81
C SER A 160 -4.37 -10.12 -7.24
N ARG A 161 -3.49 -10.97 -7.73
CA ARG A 161 -3.33 -12.36 -7.23
C ARG A 161 -2.66 -12.45 -5.86
N MET A 162 -2.14 -11.34 -5.35
CA MET A 162 -1.51 -11.30 -4.03
C MET A 162 -2.54 -11.62 -2.94
N ASN A 163 -2.18 -12.51 -2.01
CA ASN A 163 -3.02 -12.78 -0.85
C ASN A 163 -2.83 -11.67 0.21
N PRO A 164 -3.79 -10.76 0.39
CA PRO A 164 -3.63 -9.64 1.30
C PRO A 164 -3.51 -10.02 2.78
N LEU A 165 -3.93 -11.23 3.16
CA LEU A 165 -3.82 -11.72 4.53
C LEU A 165 -2.40 -12.17 4.88
N LEU A 166 -1.61 -12.57 3.89
CA LEU A 166 -0.25 -13.09 4.09
C LEU A 166 0.83 -12.03 3.84
N ASP A 167 0.47 -10.91 3.25
CA ASP A 167 1.42 -9.81 3.01
C ASP A 167 1.60 -8.96 4.28
N GLY A 168 2.24 -9.54 5.26
CA GLY A 168 2.54 -8.90 6.56
C GLY A 168 3.70 -7.92 6.55
N GLY A 169 4.34 -7.72 5.41
CA GLY A 169 5.55 -6.91 5.32
C GLY A 169 6.81 -7.66 5.78
N ARG A 170 7.99 -7.32 5.22
CA ARG A 170 9.28 -7.96 5.57
C ARG A 170 9.69 -7.74 7.02
N THR A 171 9.16 -6.70 7.66
CA THR A 171 9.51 -6.33 9.04
C THR A 171 8.46 -6.75 10.05
N ALA A 172 7.29 -7.26 9.61
CA ALA A 172 6.26 -7.75 10.52
C ALA A 172 6.46 -9.24 10.77
N ASN A 173 6.91 -9.58 11.96
CA ASN A 173 7.06 -10.96 12.41
C ASN A 173 6.00 -11.31 13.44
N LEU A 174 5.30 -12.40 13.17
CA LEU A 174 4.45 -13.06 14.14
C LEU A 174 5.20 -14.26 14.70
N LYS A 175 5.54 -14.23 15.98
CA LYS A 175 6.16 -15.35 16.64
C LYS A 175 5.11 -16.24 17.28
N LEU A 176 5.06 -17.48 16.84
CA LEU A 176 4.22 -18.53 17.40
C LEU A 176 5.11 -19.55 18.10
N GLU A 177 4.77 -19.90 19.31
CA GLU A 177 5.41 -20.99 20.05
C GLU A 177 4.56 -22.24 19.98
N GLN A 178 5.18 -23.34 19.59
CA GLN A 178 4.55 -24.64 19.58
C GLN A 178 4.69 -25.30 20.95
N SER A 179 3.60 -25.79 21.49
CA SER A 179 3.53 -26.51 22.76
C SER A 179 2.63 -27.77 22.62
N GLY A 180 2.48 -28.51 23.71
CA GLY A 180 1.63 -29.71 23.74
C GLY A 180 2.40 -30.99 23.41
N VAL A 181 2.93 -31.14 22.23
CA VAL A 181 3.67 -32.34 21.78
C VAL A 181 5.08 -31.97 21.37
N LYS A 182 6.05 -32.79 21.77
CA LYS A 182 7.43 -32.67 21.26
C LYS A 182 7.56 -33.48 19.97
N PHE A 183 7.74 -32.79 18.85
CA PHE A 183 7.90 -33.44 17.56
C PHE A 183 9.29 -34.07 17.41
N ALA A 184 9.31 -35.26 16.83
CA ALA A 184 10.55 -35.89 16.39
C ALA A 184 11.14 -35.16 15.17
N VAL A 185 12.46 -35.24 15.00
CA VAL A 185 13.18 -34.57 13.91
C VAL A 185 12.58 -34.85 12.51
N PRO A 186 12.17 -36.08 12.15
CA PRO A 186 11.54 -36.35 10.85
C PRO A 186 10.23 -35.57 10.66
N THR A 187 9.45 -35.37 11.72
CA THR A 187 8.20 -34.60 11.67
C THR A 187 8.47 -33.12 11.47
N VAL A 188 9.46 -32.56 12.17
CA VAL A 188 9.91 -31.17 11.98
C VAL A 188 10.37 -30.94 10.54
N ASN A 189 11.20 -31.85 10.02
CA ASN A 189 11.67 -31.77 8.64
C ASN A 189 10.52 -31.83 7.63
N LYS A 190 9.50 -32.65 7.87
CA LYS A 190 8.30 -32.74 7.01
C LYS A 190 7.49 -31.43 7.00
N VAL A 191 7.32 -30.79 8.15
CA VAL A 191 6.65 -29.49 8.25
C VAL A 191 7.45 -28.40 7.52
N ASN A 192 8.78 -28.42 7.67
CA ASN A 192 9.66 -27.43 7.06
C ASN A 192 9.85 -27.64 5.54
N ALA A 193 9.60 -28.84 5.04
CA ALA A 193 9.72 -29.20 3.62
C ALA A 193 8.45 -28.93 2.80
N LEU A 194 7.42 -28.31 3.39
CA LEU A 194 6.25 -27.87 2.61
C LEU A 194 6.68 -26.89 1.53
N PRO A 195 6.17 -27.03 0.30
CA PRO A 195 6.56 -26.15 -0.80
C PRO A 195 6.14 -24.72 -0.54
N GLU A 196 6.92 -23.79 -1.06
CA GLU A 196 6.57 -22.37 -1.03
C GLU A 196 5.25 -22.14 -1.81
N SER A 197 4.27 -21.62 -1.11
CA SER A 197 2.96 -21.26 -1.66
C SER A 197 2.39 -20.07 -0.91
N PRO A 198 1.42 -19.34 -1.47
CA PRO A 198 0.72 -18.26 -0.75
C PRO A 198 0.04 -18.72 0.54
N MET A 199 -0.23 -20.02 0.66
CA MET A 199 -0.87 -20.65 1.82
C MET A 199 0.11 -21.39 2.74
N GLU A 200 1.39 -21.38 2.43
CA GLU A 200 2.43 -22.18 3.12
C GLU A 200 2.38 -22.04 4.65
N VAL A 201 2.26 -20.81 5.14
CA VAL A 201 2.21 -20.54 6.59
C VAL A 201 0.96 -21.20 7.20
N ALA A 202 -0.20 -21.04 6.57
CA ALA A 202 -1.44 -21.66 7.04
C ALA A 202 -1.38 -23.18 6.97
N GLU A 203 -0.80 -23.75 5.92
CA GLU A 203 -0.62 -25.19 5.76
C GLU A 203 0.31 -25.78 6.84
N ARG A 204 1.41 -25.08 7.14
CA ARG A 204 2.32 -25.46 8.25
C ARG A 204 1.61 -25.41 9.60
N MET A 205 0.85 -24.34 9.88
CA MET A 205 0.07 -24.23 11.11
C MET A 205 -0.95 -25.36 11.24
N MET A 206 -1.76 -25.59 10.22
CA MET A 206 -2.73 -26.68 10.20
C MET A 206 -2.07 -28.06 10.37
N MET A 207 -0.90 -28.28 9.78
CA MET A 207 -0.16 -29.52 9.93
C MET A 207 0.33 -29.73 11.36
N ILE A 208 0.86 -28.69 12.00
CA ILE A 208 1.29 -28.71 13.40
C ILE A 208 0.11 -29.07 14.32
N GLU A 209 -1.05 -28.44 14.13
CA GLU A 209 -2.26 -28.71 14.91
C GLU A 209 -2.79 -30.13 14.70
N ARG A 210 -2.82 -30.62 13.45
CA ARG A 210 -3.22 -32.02 13.13
C ARG A 210 -2.32 -33.06 13.78
N LEU A 211 -1.06 -32.71 14.04
CA LEU A 211 -0.10 -33.57 14.72
C LEU A 211 -0.14 -33.43 16.25
N GLY A 212 -1.12 -32.70 16.79
CA GLY A 212 -1.34 -32.51 18.21
C GLY A 212 -0.52 -31.36 18.83
N GLY A 213 0.16 -30.57 18.02
CA GLY A 213 0.80 -29.34 18.51
C GLY A 213 -0.22 -28.26 18.81
N VAL A 214 0.05 -27.47 19.83
CA VAL A 214 -0.73 -26.28 20.17
C VAL A 214 0.10 -25.05 19.87
N LEU A 215 -0.39 -24.20 18.96
CA LEU A 215 0.25 -22.93 18.62
C LEU A 215 -0.25 -21.84 19.58
N LYS A 216 0.68 -21.18 20.25
CA LYS A 216 0.40 -20.03 21.10
C LYS A 216 1.11 -18.81 20.53
N TYR A 217 0.39 -17.72 20.47
CA TYR A 217 0.95 -16.44 20.16
C TYR A 217 1.93 -16.01 21.26
N SER A 218 3.16 -15.68 20.86
CA SER A 218 4.21 -15.28 21.79
C SER A 218 4.46 -13.77 21.71
N GLU A 219 4.76 -13.25 20.54
CA GLU A 219 4.98 -11.82 20.36
C GLU A 219 4.77 -11.36 18.90
N ILE A 220 4.44 -10.06 18.74
CA ILE A 220 4.61 -9.33 17.48
C ILE A 220 5.91 -8.54 17.60
N GLY A 221 6.87 -8.83 16.76
CA GLY A 221 8.13 -8.11 16.69
C GLY A 221 8.36 -7.51 15.32
N ARG A 222 9.10 -6.40 15.26
CA ARG A 222 9.76 -6.01 14.02
C ARG A 222 11.07 -6.78 13.94
N ALA A 223 11.37 -7.38 12.78
CA ALA A 223 12.71 -7.90 12.56
C ALA A 223 13.67 -6.71 12.57
N HIS A 224 14.55 -6.65 13.56
CA HIS A 224 15.72 -5.79 13.45
C HIS A 224 16.69 -6.47 12.46
N VAL A 225 16.86 -5.83 11.32
CA VAL A 225 17.91 -6.17 10.36
C VAL A 225 19.18 -5.43 10.78
#